data_6abdb538d461ad2a7f80d71afb201fd7
#
_entry.id   6abdb538d461ad2a7f80d71afb201fd7
#
_cell.length_a   1.000
_cell.length_b   1.000
_cell.length_c   1.000
_cell.angle_alpha   90.00
_cell.angle_beta   90.00
_cell.angle_gamma   90.00
#
_symmetry.space_group_name_H-M   'P 1'
#
loop_
_entity.id
_entity.type
_entity.pdbx_description
1 polymer ?
#
loop_
_entity_poly.entity_id
_entity_poly.type
_entity_poly.pdbx_seq_one_letter_code
_entity_poly.pdbx_strand_id
1 'polypeptide(L)'
;MKMCKIILLLLLINAFQFKEQKDVFDQTQIKNMKLKNRFFRGSVGDCSFKDGHISEEGFKLYETLAKNEVGTIFTGYATVSDYNQFDNFPVFRIDKDEYIEEFKKLTSLVHKNGANIMAQLVHLGVNTLASDEIIYCPSKMVNPKTNRTCHEMTKKDILRIEDDFVKAAVRAKKAGFDGVELHGAHFYLLSEFLSPLYNHRTDEYGGSDENRARIIIEILEKMRPAVGNDFIISMKINTEEGEGGITENGVITASKLAEKAGLDLIQISGMKWFNERSKTPFFYEMGKKLADILNIPVILTGAARDLDNLNEILNNSNIKYFGLARPLICEPDLITKLKNGSTKKAKCVSCNTCLKNFSTGVSCISNKKKKLLL
;
A
#
# COMPACT_ATOMS: atom_id res chain seq x y z
N MET A 1 56.07 20.05 -17.44
CA MET A 1 54.75 20.73 -17.49
C MET A 1 53.69 20.03 -18.34
N LYS A 2 53.99 19.46 -19.53
CA LYS A 2 52.98 18.75 -20.36
C LYS A 2 52.48 17.42 -19.77
N MET A 3 53.32 16.63 -19.12
CA MET A 3 52.96 15.37 -18.48
C MET A 3 51.99 15.53 -17.27
N CYS A 4 52.17 16.58 -16.43
CA CYS A 4 51.27 16.87 -15.31
C CYS A 4 49.85 17.23 -15.77
N LYS A 5 49.69 17.93 -16.89
CA LYS A 5 48.36 18.29 -17.44
C LYS A 5 47.62 17.07 -17.99
N ILE A 6 48.31 16.08 -18.55
CA ILE A 6 47.72 14.85 -19.07
C ILE A 6 47.23 13.96 -17.91
N ILE A 7 48.01 13.84 -16.83
CA ILE A 7 47.62 13.09 -15.62
C ILE A 7 46.43 13.77 -14.91
N LEU A 8 46.38 15.09 -14.87
CA LEU A 8 45.25 15.82 -14.28
C LEU A 8 43.98 15.67 -15.14
N LEU A 9 44.10 15.63 -16.49
CA LEU A 9 43.01 15.39 -17.40
C LEU A 9 42.47 13.93 -17.31
N LEU A 10 43.37 12.95 -17.14
CA LEU A 10 42.99 11.55 -16.91
C LEU A 10 42.34 11.33 -15.54
N LEU A 11 42.76 12.07 -14.51
CA LEU A 11 42.13 12.05 -13.20
C LEU A 11 40.74 12.75 -13.22
N LEU A 12 40.54 13.78 -14.03
CA LEU A 12 39.25 14.42 -14.23
C LEU A 12 38.30 13.57 -15.09
N ILE A 13 38.80 12.79 -16.03
CA ILE A 13 38.00 11.85 -16.83
C ILE A 13 37.58 10.62 -16.00
N ASN A 14 38.40 10.15 -15.05
CA ASN A 14 38.05 9.11 -14.11
C ASN A 14 37.10 9.59 -12.98
N ALA A 15 36.93 10.88 -12.77
CA ALA A 15 35.97 11.44 -11.81
C ALA A 15 34.53 11.54 -12.36
N PHE A 16 34.33 11.37 -13.67
CA PHE A 16 33.03 11.02 -14.23
C PHE A 16 32.83 9.50 -14.03
N GLN A 17 32.61 9.05 -12.81
CA GLN A 17 31.95 7.79 -12.56
C GLN A 17 30.61 7.87 -13.31
N PHE A 18 30.49 7.13 -14.41
CA PHE A 18 29.20 6.86 -15.02
C PHE A 18 28.34 6.23 -13.93
N LYS A 19 27.46 7.02 -13.32
CA LYS A 19 26.49 6.50 -12.36
C LYS A 19 25.68 5.47 -13.14
N GLU A 20 25.85 4.20 -12.79
CA GLU A 20 25.12 3.11 -13.44
C GLU A 20 23.63 3.48 -13.47
N GLN A 21 23.06 3.56 -14.65
CA GLN A 21 21.69 3.97 -14.83
C GLN A 21 20.79 2.83 -14.39
N LYS A 22 19.98 3.06 -13.35
CA LYS A 22 19.01 2.10 -12.83
C LYS A 22 17.82 2.02 -13.77
N ASP A 23 17.25 0.81 -13.90
CA ASP A 23 16.02 0.58 -14.63
C ASP A 23 14.91 0.05 -13.67
N VAL A 24 13.65 0.36 -13.97
CA VAL A 24 12.51 -0.14 -13.20
C VAL A 24 12.35 -1.66 -13.29
N PHE A 25 12.99 -2.30 -14.25
CA PHE A 25 13.00 -3.76 -14.41
C PHE A 25 14.20 -4.44 -13.74
N ASP A 26 15.14 -3.69 -13.13
CA ASP A 26 16.23 -4.28 -12.36
C ASP A 26 15.70 -5.15 -11.22
N GLN A 27 16.35 -6.29 -11.03
CA GLN A 27 16.13 -7.11 -9.85
C GLN A 27 16.70 -6.42 -8.62
N THR A 28 15.98 -6.51 -7.52
CA THR A 28 16.35 -5.91 -6.24
C THR A 28 15.98 -6.84 -5.08
N GLN A 29 16.24 -6.38 -3.86
CA GLN A 29 15.94 -7.15 -2.66
C GLN A 29 15.51 -6.22 -1.52
N ILE A 30 14.52 -6.64 -0.75
CA ILE A 30 14.15 -6.05 0.54
C ILE A 30 14.30 -7.17 1.57
N LYS A 31 15.26 -7.05 2.49
CA LYS A 31 15.65 -8.16 3.36
C LYS A 31 15.87 -9.44 2.53
N ASN A 32 15.16 -10.52 2.84
CA ASN A 32 15.27 -11.80 2.12
C ASN A 32 14.31 -11.91 0.92
N MET A 33 13.39 -10.96 0.75
CA MET A 33 12.44 -10.95 -0.36
C MET A 33 13.13 -10.43 -1.63
N LYS A 34 13.35 -11.33 -2.61
CA LYS A 34 13.87 -10.98 -3.93
C LYS A 34 12.74 -10.44 -4.80
N LEU A 35 13.01 -9.33 -5.50
CA LEU A 35 12.05 -8.68 -6.38
C LEU A 35 12.56 -8.77 -7.83
N LYS A 36 11.75 -9.31 -8.73
CA LYS A 36 12.10 -9.44 -10.17
C LYS A 36 12.10 -8.10 -10.93
N ASN A 37 11.51 -7.05 -10.34
CA ASN A 37 11.50 -5.68 -10.81
C ASN A 37 11.02 -4.74 -9.68
N ARG A 38 10.88 -3.44 -9.95
CA ARG A 38 10.52 -2.41 -8.99
C ARG A 38 9.03 -2.07 -8.96
N PHE A 39 8.17 -2.90 -9.59
CA PHE A 39 6.73 -2.68 -9.66
C PHE A 39 5.97 -3.45 -8.59
N PHE A 40 5.14 -2.71 -7.86
CA PHE A 40 4.16 -3.24 -6.93
C PHE A 40 2.75 -3.03 -7.47
N ARG A 41 1.87 -4.04 -7.38
CA ARG A 41 0.45 -3.77 -7.47
C ARG A 41 0.02 -3.13 -6.14
N GLY A 42 -0.29 -1.83 -6.16
CA GLY A 42 -0.83 -1.15 -4.99
C GLY A 42 -2.17 -1.74 -4.60
N SER A 43 -2.39 -1.96 -3.30
CA SER A 43 -3.67 -2.47 -2.82
C SER A 43 -4.82 -1.57 -3.26
N VAL A 44 -5.85 -2.18 -3.78
CA VAL A 44 -7.11 -1.57 -4.18
C VAL A 44 -8.22 -2.60 -3.95
N GLY A 45 -9.41 -2.16 -3.53
CA GLY A 45 -10.57 -3.04 -3.48
C GLY A 45 -10.82 -3.61 -4.87
N ASP A 46 -10.79 -4.91 -5.01
CA ASP A 46 -10.85 -5.59 -6.31
C ASP A 46 -12.06 -6.51 -6.45
N CYS A 47 -12.86 -6.62 -5.37
CA CYS A 47 -14.05 -7.48 -5.32
C CYS A 47 -13.75 -8.95 -5.66
N SER A 48 -12.52 -9.38 -5.37
CA SER A 48 -12.05 -10.76 -5.60
C SER A 48 -12.57 -11.74 -4.55
N PHE A 49 -13.52 -11.30 -3.72
CA PHE A 49 -14.01 -12.04 -2.55
C PHE A 49 -15.52 -12.10 -2.57
N LYS A 50 -16.02 -13.18 -2.01
CA LYS A 50 -17.43 -13.39 -1.74
C LYS A 50 -17.56 -14.02 -0.36
N ASP A 51 -18.36 -13.43 0.50
CA ASP A 51 -18.64 -13.94 1.85
C ASP A 51 -17.36 -14.19 2.69
N GLY A 52 -16.33 -13.33 2.51
CA GLY A 52 -15.03 -13.44 3.16
C GLY A 52 -14.04 -14.40 2.49
N HIS A 53 -14.47 -15.17 1.51
CA HIS A 53 -13.66 -16.17 0.78
C HIS A 53 -13.18 -15.66 -0.59
N ILE A 54 -12.08 -16.20 -1.09
CA ILE A 54 -11.53 -15.84 -2.40
C ILE A 54 -12.40 -16.47 -3.50
N SER A 55 -12.93 -15.64 -4.41
CA SER A 55 -13.68 -16.13 -5.56
C SER A 55 -12.76 -16.75 -6.63
N GLU A 56 -13.33 -17.52 -7.56
CA GLU A 56 -12.57 -18.03 -8.72
C GLU A 56 -11.99 -16.88 -9.56
N GLU A 57 -12.76 -15.80 -9.73
CA GLU A 57 -12.30 -14.58 -10.40
C GLU A 57 -11.15 -13.93 -9.65
N GLY A 58 -11.15 -14.01 -8.31
CA GLY A 58 -10.05 -13.56 -7.45
C GLY A 58 -8.78 -14.35 -7.74
N PHE A 59 -8.81 -15.66 -7.69
CA PHE A 59 -7.65 -16.48 -8.05
C PHE A 59 -7.14 -16.18 -9.46
N LYS A 60 -8.03 -16.05 -10.44
CA LYS A 60 -7.69 -15.70 -11.82
C LYS A 60 -7.05 -14.32 -11.95
N LEU A 61 -7.54 -13.32 -11.19
CA LEU A 61 -6.96 -11.98 -11.16
C LEU A 61 -5.51 -12.02 -10.68
N TYR A 62 -5.26 -12.63 -9.53
CA TYR A 62 -3.92 -12.69 -8.93
C TYR A 62 -2.95 -13.51 -9.79
N GLU A 63 -3.41 -14.62 -10.38
CA GLU A 63 -2.63 -15.41 -11.33
C GLU A 63 -2.27 -14.57 -12.58
N THR A 64 -3.25 -13.83 -13.12
CA THR A 64 -3.03 -12.98 -14.30
C THR A 64 -1.98 -11.90 -14.02
N LEU A 65 -2.05 -11.24 -12.87
CA LEU A 65 -1.07 -10.23 -12.47
C LEU A 65 0.33 -10.83 -12.33
N ALA A 66 0.46 -11.99 -11.67
CA ALA A 66 1.75 -12.64 -11.46
C ALA A 66 2.38 -13.12 -12.78
N LYS A 67 1.58 -13.71 -13.71
CA LYS A 67 2.01 -14.12 -15.06
C LYS A 67 2.44 -12.93 -15.93
N ASN A 68 1.89 -11.75 -15.67
CA ASN A 68 2.19 -10.54 -16.44
C ASN A 68 3.23 -9.63 -15.75
N GLU A 69 4.24 -10.22 -15.17
CA GLU A 69 5.47 -9.55 -14.71
C GLU A 69 5.27 -8.59 -13.52
N VAL A 70 4.12 -8.56 -12.83
CA VAL A 70 4.01 -7.77 -11.59
C VAL A 70 4.98 -8.34 -10.56
N GLY A 71 5.90 -7.51 -10.04
CA GLY A 71 6.97 -7.97 -9.14
C GLY A 71 6.44 -8.40 -7.78
N THR A 72 5.64 -7.54 -7.15
CA THR A 72 5.00 -7.80 -5.85
C THR A 72 3.54 -7.35 -5.88
N ILE A 73 2.66 -8.13 -5.31
CA ILE A 73 1.22 -7.88 -5.32
C ILE A 73 0.75 -7.64 -3.88
N PHE A 74 0.27 -6.42 -3.57
CA PHE A 74 -0.58 -6.23 -2.40
C PHE A 74 -1.99 -6.71 -2.71
N THR A 75 -2.57 -7.50 -1.82
CA THR A 75 -3.98 -7.91 -1.96
C THR A 75 -4.92 -6.72 -1.83
N GLY A 76 -6.20 -6.89 -2.15
CA GLY A 76 -7.24 -6.05 -1.57
C GLY A 76 -7.11 -6.07 -0.04
N TYR A 77 -7.70 -5.09 0.64
CA TYR A 77 -7.57 -5.04 2.09
C TYR A 77 -8.33 -6.18 2.78
N ALA A 78 -7.71 -6.75 3.83
CA ALA A 78 -8.24 -7.81 4.67
C ALA A 78 -8.61 -7.26 6.05
N THR A 79 -9.84 -7.51 6.51
CA THR A 79 -10.26 -7.11 7.86
C THR A 79 -9.62 -7.99 8.92
N VAL A 80 -9.10 -7.36 9.98
CA VAL A 80 -8.39 -8.05 11.07
C VAL A 80 -9.32 -8.49 12.21
N SER A 81 -10.56 -7.98 12.24
CA SER A 81 -11.54 -8.23 13.29
C SER A 81 -12.89 -8.63 12.71
N ASP A 82 -13.61 -9.53 13.37
CA ASP A 82 -14.90 -10.07 12.88
C ASP A 82 -16.08 -9.09 13.06
N TYR A 83 -16.00 -8.17 14.03
CA TYR A 83 -17.01 -7.11 14.27
C TYR A 83 -16.86 -5.90 13.31
N ASN A 84 -16.10 -6.02 12.25
CA ASN A 84 -15.83 -4.91 11.33
C ASN A 84 -16.19 -5.28 9.89
N GLN A 85 -17.29 -5.97 9.73
CA GLN A 85 -17.73 -6.46 8.43
C GLN A 85 -18.56 -5.40 7.69
N PHE A 86 -18.41 -5.42 6.38
CA PHE A 86 -19.37 -4.82 5.49
C PHE A 86 -20.49 -5.82 5.23
N ASP A 87 -21.74 -5.44 5.50
CA ASP A 87 -22.88 -6.20 5.02
C ASP A 87 -22.80 -6.32 3.50
N ASN A 88 -22.66 -7.55 2.98
CA ASN A 88 -22.60 -7.88 1.55
C ASN A 88 -21.47 -7.18 0.75
N PHE A 89 -20.43 -6.65 1.39
CA PHE A 89 -19.29 -6.08 0.67
C PHE A 89 -18.16 -7.10 0.51
N PRO A 90 -17.63 -7.28 -0.70
CA PRO A 90 -16.61 -8.31 -0.97
C PRO A 90 -15.25 -7.87 -0.42
N VAL A 91 -14.95 -8.21 0.83
CA VAL A 91 -13.65 -7.97 1.47
C VAL A 91 -13.00 -9.26 1.91
N PHE A 92 -11.68 -9.25 1.99
CA PHE A 92 -10.92 -10.32 2.63
C PHE A 92 -11.19 -10.37 4.12
N ARG A 93 -11.16 -11.57 4.66
CA ARG A 93 -11.12 -11.81 6.09
C ARG A 93 -9.83 -12.54 6.45
N ILE A 94 -9.15 -12.08 7.50
CA ILE A 94 -7.96 -12.73 8.06
C ILE A 94 -8.04 -12.76 9.60
N ASP A 95 -9.23 -12.56 10.12
CA ASP A 95 -9.55 -12.53 11.54
C ASP A 95 -9.59 -13.93 12.18
N LYS A 96 -9.71 -15.01 11.38
CA LYS A 96 -9.80 -16.40 11.86
C LYS A 96 -8.83 -17.34 11.15
N ASP A 97 -8.45 -18.42 11.83
CA ASP A 97 -7.50 -19.40 11.29
C ASP A 97 -8.06 -20.22 10.11
N GLU A 98 -9.40 -20.30 9.97
CA GLU A 98 -10.08 -21.01 8.88
C GLU A 98 -9.70 -20.50 7.48
N TYR A 99 -9.29 -19.22 7.35
CA TYR A 99 -8.87 -18.62 6.09
C TYR A 99 -7.45 -18.99 5.65
N ILE A 100 -6.62 -19.57 6.55
CA ILE A 100 -5.19 -19.82 6.28
C ILE A 100 -5.02 -20.76 5.07
N GLU A 101 -5.77 -21.85 5.00
CA GLU A 101 -5.58 -22.85 3.92
C GLU A 101 -5.99 -22.31 2.55
N GLU A 102 -6.98 -21.45 2.50
CA GLU A 102 -7.39 -20.79 1.26
C GLU A 102 -6.31 -19.77 0.80
N PHE A 103 -5.78 -18.98 1.73
CA PHE A 103 -4.67 -18.08 1.42
C PHE A 103 -3.39 -18.82 1.02
N LYS A 104 -3.10 -20.01 1.56
CA LYS A 104 -1.98 -20.83 1.07
C LYS A 104 -2.12 -21.19 -0.40
N LYS A 105 -3.33 -21.48 -0.87
CA LYS A 105 -3.57 -21.72 -2.30
C LYS A 105 -3.25 -20.47 -3.13
N LEU A 106 -3.69 -19.29 -2.65
CA LEU A 106 -3.42 -18.03 -3.33
C LEU A 106 -1.93 -17.70 -3.39
N THR A 107 -1.22 -17.75 -2.25
CA THR A 107 0.20 -17.45 -2.17
C THR A 107 1.03 -18.40 -3.04
N SER A 108 0.73 -19.71 -2.97
CA SER A 108 1.37 -20.74 -3.81
C SER A 108 1.15 -20.48 -5.31
N LEU A 109 -0.07 -20.07 -5.70
CA LEU A 109 -0.38 -19.72 -7.08
C LEU A 109 0.43 -18.54 -7.57
N VAL A 110 0.56 -17.48 -6.76
CA VAL A 110 1.32 -16.27 -7.10
C VAL A 110 2.82 -16.56 -7.16
N HIS A 111 3.36 -17.28 -6.18
CA HIS A 111 4.77 -17.68 -6.14
C HIS A 111 5.16 -18.58 -7.32
N LYS A 112 4.30 -19.56 -7.69
CA LYS A 112 4.50 -20.42 -8.88
C LYS A 112 4.69 -19.60 -10.16
N ASN A 113 4.10 -18.41 -10.23
CA ASN A 113 4.21 -17.48 -11.36
C ASN A 113 5.29 -16.40 -11.15
N GLY A 114 6.18 -16.58 -10.15
CA GLY A 114 7.38 -15.76 -9.95
C GLY A 114 7.11 -14.35 -9.41
N ALA A 115 6.00 -14.10 -8.73
CA ALA A 115 5.71 -12.84 -8.06
C ALA A 115 5.66 -13.05 -6.54
N ASN A 116 5.94 -11.97 -5.78
CA ASN A 116 5.71 -11.93 -4.34
C ASN A 116 4.27 -11.46 -4.05
N ILE A 117 3.75 -11.80 -2.86
CA ILE A 117 2.42 -11.38 -2.44
C ILE A 117 2.40 -10.97 -0.97
N MET A 118 1.77 -9.83 -0.66
CA MET A 118 1.63 -9.27 0.68
C MET A 118 0.17 -8.98 0.98
N ALA A 119 -0.30 -9.29 2.20
CA ALA A 119 -1.67 -9.01 2.61
C ALA A 119 -1.78 -7.58 3.17
N GLN A 120 -2.74 -6.77 2.69
CA GLN A 120 -3.03 -5.48 3.32
C GLN A 120 -4.03 -5.68 4.46
N LEU A 121 -3.64 -5.30 5.68
CA LEU A 121 -4.43 -5.43 6.91
C LEU A 121 -5.16 -4.12 7.24
N VAL A 122 -6.45 -4.20 7.53
CA VAL A 122 -7.30 -3.05 7.81
C VAL A 122 -8.27 -3.29 8.97
N HIS A 123 -8.52 -2.24 9.74
CA HIS A 123 -9.71 -2.04 10.56
C HIS A 123 -10.43 -0.82 10.02
N LEU A 124 -11.74 -0.94 9.76
CA LEU A 124 -12.47 0.04 8.96
C LEU A 124 -12.75 1.35 9.68
N GLY A 125 -12.68 1.35 11.03
CA GLY A 125 -12.94 2.55 11.81
C GLY A 125 -14.36 3.09 11.59
N VAL A 126 -14.46 4.39 11.42
CA VAL A 126 -15.73 5.09 11.15
C VAL A 126 -16.41 4.65 9.85
N ASN A 127 -15.66 4.04 8.93
CA ASN A 127 -16.17 3.53 7.66
C ASN A 127 -16.79 2.12 7.74
N THR A 128 -16.99 1.57 8.94
CA THR A 128 -17.74 0.34 9.16
C THR A 128 -19.18 0.52 8.70
N LEU A 129 -19.65 -0.36 7.79
CA LEU A 129 -20.98 -0.28 7.19
C LEU A 129 -21.96 -1.31 7.73
N ALA A 130 -21.48 -2.40 8.36
CA ALA A 130 -22.34 -3.43 8.95
C ALA A 130 -23.38 -2.83 9.91
N SER A 131 -24.65 -3.16 9.72
CA SER A 131 -25.78 -2.51 10.40
C SER A 131 -25.79 -2.74 11.91
N ASP A 132 -25.40 -3.95 12.33
CA ASP A 132 -25.53 -4.41 13.72
C ASP A 132 -24.22 -4.31 14.53
N GLU A 133 -23.17 -3.73 13.93
CA GLU A 133 -21.85 -3.65 14.54
C GLU A 133 -21.60 -2.34 15.28
N ILE A 134 -20.83 -2.44 16.36
CA ILE A 134 -20.29 -1.27 17.04
C ILE A 134 -19.21 -0.65 16.17
N ILE A 135 -19.41 0.62 15.79
CA ILE A 135 -18.42 1.39 15.07
C ILE A 135 -17.40 1.95 16.06
N TYR A 136 -16.14 1.57 15.93
CA TYR A 136 -15.05 2.09 16.75
C TYR A 136 -14.31 3.21 16.03
N CYS A 137 -13.92 4.25 16.77
CA CYS A 137 -13.16 5.39 16.25
C CYS A 137 -12.24 5.97 17.35
N PRO A 138 -11.23 6.79 16.98
CA PRO A 138 -10.36 7.42 17.98
C PRO A 138 -11.11 8.33 18.94
N SER A 139 -12.06 9.13 18.42
CA SER A 139 -12.91 10.03 19.22
C SER A 139 -14.35 9.96 18.72
N LYS A 140 -15.32 10.08 19.65
CA LYS A 140 -16.74 9.99 19.33
C LYS A 140 -17.16 11.02 18.28
N MET A 141 -17.75 10.53 17.20
CA MET A 141 -18.26 11.36 16.10
C MET A 141 -19.46 10.71 15.40
N VAL A 142 -20.16 11.48 14.59
CA VAL A 142 -21.21 10.99 13.69
C VAL A 142 -20.61 10.86 12.29
N ASN A 143 -20.69 9.66 11.70
CA ASN A 143 -20.28 9.46 10.31
C ASN A 143 -21.23 10.21 9.37
N PRO A 144 -20.77 11.20 8.60
CA PRO A 144 -21.65 12.03 7.76
C PRO A 144 -22.32 11.25 6.60
N LYS A 145 -21.76 10.08 6.23
CA LYS A 145 -22.31 9.25 5.14
C LYS A 145 -23.42 8.31 5.61
N THR A 146 -23.31 7.78 6.81
CA THR A 146 -24.25 6.78 7.35
C THR A 146 -25.15 7.32 8.43
N ASN A 147 -24.89 8.54 8.93
CA ASN A 147 -25.55 9.17 10.08
C ASN A 147 -25.50 8.32 11.38
N ARG A 148 -24.52 7.40 11.47
CA ARG A 148 -24.30 6.55 12.64
C ARG A 148 -23.23 7.16 13.54
N THR A 149 -23.43 7.04 14.85
CA THR A 149 -22.44 7.47 15.85
C THR A 149 -21.40 6.37 16.02
N CYS A 150 -20.13 6.71 15.93
CA CYS A 150 -19.05 5.82 16.36
C CYS A 150 -18.72 6.04 17.85
N HIS A 151 -18.26 4.97 18.48
CA HIS A 151 -17.85 4.95 19.88
C HIS A 151 -16.35 5.21 19.99
N GLU A 152 -16.00 6.15 20.87
CA GLU A 152 -14.61 6.38 21.22
C GLU A 152 -14.02 5.12 21.86
N MET A 153 -12.90 4.66 21.30
CA MET A 153 -12.20 3.49 21.81
C MET A 153 -11.65 3.73 23.20
N THR A 154 -11.95 2.82 24.13
CA THR A 154 -11.24 2.74 25.40
C THR A 154 -9.82 2.22 25.16
N LYS A 155 -8.91 2.40 26.13
CA LYS A 155 -7.58 1.78 26.07
C LYS A 155 -7.65 0.25 25.89
N LYS A 156 -8.63 -0.40 26.52
CA LYS A 156 -8.88 -1.85 26.35
C LYS A 156 -9.24 -2.20 24.91
N ASP A 157 -10.03 -1.37 24.23
CA ASP A 157 -10.39 -1.57 22.83
C ASP A 157 -9.16 -1.40 21.92
N ILE A 158 -8.33 -0.38 22.19
CA ILE A 158 -7.09 -0.14 21.43
C ILE A 158 -6.18 -1.37 21.53
N LEU A 159 -5.89 -1.84 22.76
CA LEU A 159 -5.02 -3.00 22.98
C LEU A 159 -5.55 -4.27 22.28
N ARG A 160 -6.89 -4.50 22.32
CA ARG A 160 -7.52 -5.62 21.62
C ARG A 160 -7.29 -5.54 20.11
N ILE A 161 -7.50 -4.35 19.50
CA ILE A 161 -7.33 -4.16 18.05
C ILE A 161 -5.87 -4.29 17.64
N GLU A 162 -4.92 -3.80 18.45
CA GLU A 162 -3.50 -4.06 18.21
C GLU A 162 -3.20 -5.56 18.14
N ASP A 163 -3.73 -6.33 19.08
CA ASP A 163 -3.58 -7.79 19.10
C ASP A 163 -4.23 -8.45 17.90
N ASP A 164 -5.36 -7.94 17.39
CA ASP A 164 -6.02 -8.42 16.18
C ASP A 164 -5.13 -8.21 14.94
N PHE A 165 -4.46 -7.06 14.80
CA PHE A 165 -3.47 -6.82 13.74
C PHE A 165 -2.29 -7.80 13.82
N VAL A 166 -1.76 -8.05 15.04
CA VAL A 166 -0.66 -8.99 15.24
C VAL A 166 -1.06 -10.43 14.87
N LYS A 167 -2.25 -10.88 15.33
CA LYS A 167 -2.78 -12.21 14.99
C LYS A 167 -3.00 -12.36 13.50
N ALA A 168 -3.52 -11.31 12.83
CA ALA A 168 -3.71 -11.29 11.39
C ALA A 168 -2.37 -11.42 10.64
N ALA A 169 -1.32 -10.73 11.07
CA ALA A 169 0.02 -10.86 10.49
C ALA A 169 0.62 -12.27 10.68
N VAL A 170 0.41 -12.89 11.85
CA VAL A 170 0.83 -14.27 12.11
C VAL A 170 0.08 -15.26 11.18
N ARG A 171 -1.23 -15.07 10.95
CA ARG A 171 -2.00 -15.86 9.99
C ARG A 171 -1.49 -15.67 8.57
N ALA A 172 -1.22 -14.42 8.16
CA ALA A 172 -0.63 -14.13 6.85
C ALA A 172 0.69 -14.87 6.66
N LYS A 173 1.58 -14.84 7.66
CA LYS A 173 2.84 -15.60 7.62
C LYS A 173 2.61 -17.10 7.49
N LYS A 174 1.69 -17.69 8.29
CA LYS A 174 1.32 -19.11 8.20
C LYS A 174 0.73 -19.47 6.84
N ALA A 175 0.04 -18.54 6.21
CA ALA A 175 -0.54 -18.70 4.87
C ALA A 175 0.47 -18.52 3.72
N GLY A 176 1.75 -18.25 4.03
CA GLY A 176 2.81 -18.13 3.03
C GLY A 176 2.91 -16.78 2.34
N PHE A 177 2.30 -15.73 2.86
CA PHE A 177 2.58 -14.36 2.39
C PHE A 177 4.03 -13.96 2.68
N ASP A 178 4.61 -13.15 1.80
CA ASP A 178 5.96 -12.60 1.96
C ASP A 178 6.02 -11.45 2.97
N GLY A 179 4.86 -10.88 3.28
CA GLY A 179 4.72 -9.79 4.25
C GLY A 179 3.27 -9.32 4.40
N VAL A 180 3.12 -8.26 5.19
CA VAL A 180 1.86 -7.54 5.37
C VAL A 180 2.04 -6.05 5.18
N GLU A 181 0.95 -5.34 4.85
CA GLU A 181 0.89 -3.88 4.80
C GLU A 181 -0.17 -3.38 5.77
N LEU A 182 0.21 -2.56 6.74
CA LEU A 182 -0.74 -1.85 7.61
C LEU A 182 -1.44 -0.74 6.80
N HIS A 183 -2.76 -0.72 6.80
CA HIS A 183 -3.52 0.31 6.10
C HIS A 183 -3.69 1.56 6.96
N GLY A 184 -2.66 2.42 7.00
CA GLY A 184 -2.64 3.71 7.70
C GLY A 184 -3.05 4.90 6.82
N ALA A 185 -3.96 4.68 5.85
CA ALA A 185 -4.39 5.70 4.88
C ALA A 185 -5.92 5.67 4.66
N HIS A 186 -6.44 6.63 3.88
CA HIS A 186 -7.81 6.67 3.32
C HIS A 186 -8.93 6.69 4.37
N PHE A 187 -8.67 7.30 5.53
CA PHE A 187 -9.64 7.42 6.63
C PHE A 187 -10.16 6.09 7.16
N TYR A 188 -9.31 5.04 7.18
CA TYR A 188 -9.52 3.85 7.98
C TYR A 188 -8.87 4.03 9.36
N LEU A 189 -9.15 3.15 10.32
CA LEU A 189 -8.86 3.36 11.74
C LEU A 189 -7.44 3.88 12.02
N LEU A 190 -6.39 3.29 11.46
CA LEU A 190 -5.02 3.74 11.71
C LEU A 190 -4.79 5.16 11.16
N SER A 191 -5.38 5.49 10.00
CA SER A 191 -5.38 6.84 9.44
C SER A 191 -6.21 7.82 10.28
N GLU A 192 -7.32 7.37 10.85
CA GLU A 192 -8.15 8.18 11.75
C GLU A 192 -7.36 8.56 13.02
N PHE A 193 -6.58 7.63 13.59
CA PHE A 193 -5.72 7.95 14.73
C PHE A 193 -4.66 9.00 14.38
N LEU A 194 -4.08 8.95 13.18
CA LEU A 194 -3.06 9.91 12.73
C LEU A 194 -3.65 11.31 12.48
N SER A 195 -4.94 11.41 12.13
CA SER A 195 -5.55 12.65 11.67
C SER A 195 -6.22 13.43 12.80
N PRO A 196 -5.86 14.70 13.04
CA PRO A 196 -6.55 15.55 14.00
C PRO A 196 -8.04 15.78 13.66
N LEU A 197 -8.47 15.55 12.41
CA LEU A 197 -9.90 15.61 12.03
C LEU A 197 -10.74 14.52 12.69
N TYR A 198 -10.13 13.40 13.07
CA TYR A 198 -10.80 12.23 13.65
C TYR A 198 -10.37 11.97 15.10
N ASN A 199 -9.14 12.38 15.44
CA ASN A 199 -8.54 12.10 16.74
C ASN A 199 -8.42 13.37 17.58
N HIS A 200 -9.43 13.59 18.45
CA HIS A 200 -9.49 14.68 19.42
C HIS A 200 -9.12 14.23 20.84
N ARG A 201 -8.48 13.07 20.98
CA ARG A 201 -8.10 12.51 22.29
C ARG A 201 -7.09 13.40 23.01
N THR A 202 -7.19 13.39 24.33
CA THR A 202 -6.31 14.12 25.25
C THR A 202 -5.43 13.19 26.09
N ASP A 203 -5.54 11.87 25.85
CA ASP A 203 -4.69 10.86 26.46
C ASP A 203 -3.42 10.57 25.62
N GLU A 204 -2.71 9.49 25.95
CA GLU A 204 -1.47 9.08 25.29
C GLU A 204 -1.62 8.72 23.80
N TYR A 205 -2.85 8.64 23.25
CA TYR A 205 -3.13 8.34 21.85
C TYR A 205 -3.55 9.57 21.03
N GLY A 206 -3.49 10.79 21.61
CA GLY A 206 -3.88 12.03 20.94
C GLY A 206 -3.08 13.26 21.37
N GLY A 207 -3.44 14.43 20.86
CA GLY A 207 -2.82 15.70 21.20
C GLY A 207 -1.56 16.03 20.37
N SER A 208 -0.53 15.18 20.31
CA SER A 208 0.67 15.39 19.51
C SER A 208 0.76 14.40 18.34
N ASP A 209 1.64 14.67 17.36
CA ASP A 209 1.87 13.76 16.23
C ASP A 209 2.42 12.40 16.70
N GLU A 210 3.30 12.40 17.71
CA GLU A 210 3.84 11.19 18.32
C GLU A 210 2.75 10.35 18.99
N ASN A 211 1.87 10.99 19.75
CA ASN A 211 0.77 10.32 20.41
C ASN A 211 -0.24 9.77 19.42
N ARG A 212 -0.57 10.52 18.36
CA ARG A 212 -1.45 10.03 17.29
C ARG A 212 -0.87 8.83 16.54
N ALA A 213 0.45 8.73 16.43
CA ALA A 213 1.11 7.58 15.81
C ALA A 213 1.23 6.36 16.75
N ARG A 214 1.01 6.50 18.06
CA ARG A 214 1.26 5.49 19.09
C ARG A 214 0.66 4.13 18.80
N ILE A 215 -0.60 4.06 18.43
CA ILE A 215 -1.26 2.77 18.10
C ILE A 215 -0.50 2.01 17.00
N ILE A 216 0.00 2.70 15.97
CA ILE A 216 0.77 2.07 14.89
C ILE A 216 2.10 1.55 15.43
N ILE A 217 2.76 2.32 16.30
CA ILE A 217 4.05 1.94 16.88
C ILE A 217 3.87 0.71 17.77
N GLU A 218 2.87 0.69 18.64
CA GLU A 218 2.58 -0.44 19.54
C GLU A 218 2.21 -1.70 18.73
N ILE A 219 1.45 -1.57 17.63
CA ILE A 219 1.21 -2.68 16.68
C ILE A 219 2.53 -3.21 16.12
N LEU A 220 3.43 -2.34 15.65
CA LEU A 220 4.71 -2.74 15.05
C LEU A 220 5.63 -3.41 16.06
N GLU A 221 5.74 -2.86 17.27
CA GLU A 221 6.55 -3.41 18.36
C GLU A 221 6.08 -4.80 18.80
N LYS A 222 4.76 -5.05 18.82
CA LYS A 222 4.17 -6.37 19.07
C LYS A 222 4.30 -7.31 17.87
N MET A 223 4.11 -6.80 16.66
CA MET A 223 4.08 -7.60 15.42
C MET A 223 5.47 -8.11 15.06
N ARG A 224 6.51 -7.28 15.15
CA ARG A 224 7.87 -7.65 14.75
C ARG A 224 8.37 -8.94 15.45
N PRO A 225 8.33 -9.09 16.78
CA PRO A 225 8.73 -10.35 17.43
C PRO A 225 7.82 -11.53 17.07
N ALA A 226 6.53 -11.29 16.82
CA ALA A 226 5.58 -12.35 16.49
C ALA A 226 5.81 -12.94 15.09
N VAL A 227 6.20 -12.11 14.10
CA VAL A 227 6.44 -12.57 12.73
C VAL A 227 7.93 -12.79 12.40
N GLY A 228 8.85 -12.34 13.24
CA GLY A 228 10.30 -12.46 13.05
C GLY A 228 10.86 -11.45 12.03
N ASN A 229 12.20 -11.46 11.86
CA ASN A 229 12.91 -10.44 11.09
C ASN A 229 12.79 -10.58 9.58
N ASP A 230 12.56 -11.77 9.06
CA ASP A 230 12.53 -12.05 7.61
C ASP A 230 11.19 -11.70 6.96
N PHE A 231 10.11 -11.65 7.73
CA PHE A 231 8.78 -11.30 7.25
C PHE A 231 8.67 -9.78 7.04
N ILE A 232 8.27 -9.35 5.86
CA ILE A 232 8.20 -7.92 5.52
C ILE A 232 6.99 -7.28 6.19
N ILE A 233 7.21 -6.18 6.91
CA ILE A 233 6.14 -5.33 7.43
C ILE A 233 6.19 -4.00 6.69
N SER A 234 5.12 -3.70 5.95
CA SER A 234 4.93 -2.46 5.23
C SER A 234 3.82 -1.62 5.87
N MET A 235 3.79 -0.34 5.59
CA MET A 235 2.68 0.55 5.92
C MET A 235 2.32 1.43 4.73
N LYS A 236 1.04 1.55 4.44
CA LYS A 236 0.52 2.60 3.56
C LYS A 236 0.10 3.80 4.42
N ILE A 237 0.57 5.00 4.06
CA ILE A 237 0.28 6.24 4.78
C ILE A 237 -0.24 7.31 3.81
N ASN A 238 -1.15 8.18 4.29
CA ASN A 238 -1.55 9.38 3.54
C ASN A 238 -0.39 10.40 3.47
N THR A 239 -0.40 11.23 2.43
CA THR A 239 0.23 12.55 2.47
C THR A 239 -0.58 13.47 3.39
N GLU A 240 -0.19 14.76 3.49
CA GLU A 240 -0.99 15.76 4.18
C GLU A 240 -2.45 15.79 3.67
N GLU A 241 -3.40 16.01 4.57
CA GLU A 241 -4.86 15.94 4.28
C GLU A 241 -5.49 17.31 4.02
N GLY A 242 -4.75 18.40 4.21
CA GLY A 242 -5.24 19.76 4.12
C GLY A 242 -5.59 20.34 5.50
N GLU A 243 -6.45 21.36 5.53
CA GLU A 243 -6.77 22.12 6.75
C GLU A 243 -7.37 21.20 7.83
N GLY A 244 -6.78 21.24 9.02
CA GLY A 244 -7.21 20.45 10.18
C GLY A 244 -6.84 18.96 10.15
N GLY A 245 -6.32 18.43 9.03
CA GLY A 245 -5.92 17.03 8.92
C GLY A 245 -4.46 16.80 9.30
N ILE A 246 -3.96 15.59 8.99
CA ILE A 246 -2.54 15.29 9.21
C ILE A 246 -1.68 16.25 8.38
N THR A 247 -0.69 16.85 9.05
CA THR A 247 0.28 17.75 8.42
C THR A 247 1.43 16.95 7.81
N GLU A 248 2.24 17.62 6.96
CA GLU A 248 3.50 17.06 6.48
C GLU A 248 4.38 16.57 7.64
N ASN A 249 4.50 17.38 8.71
CA ASN A 249 5.27 17.00 9.89
C ASN A 249 4.71 15.75 10.58
N GLY A 250 3.39 15.63 10.68
CA GLY A 250 2.72 14.44 11.23
C GLY A 250 3.02 13.18 10.42
N VAL A 251 3.03 13.28 9.07
CA VAL A 251 3.41 12.16 8.19
C VAL A 251 4.86 11.77 8.41
N ILE A 252 5.79 12.74 8.49
CA ILE A 252 7.21 12.51 8.72
C ILE A 252 7.43 11.86 10.09
N THR A 253 6.81 12.40 11.14
CA THR A 253 6.92 11.90 12.52
C THR A 253 6.44 10.46 12.61
N ALA A 254 5.24 10.15 12.11
CA ALA A 254 4.69 8.80 12.10
C ALA A 254 5.60 7.82 11.32
N SER A 255 6.13 8.25 10.16
CA SER A 255 7.01 7.41 9.33
C SER A 255 8.33 7.08 10.01
N LYS A 256 8.99 8.06 10.65
CA LYS A 256 10.24 7.86 11.41
C LYS A 256 10.04 6.94 12.62
N LEU A 257 8.95 7.15 13.36
CA LEU A 257 8.65 6.30 14.52
C LEU A 257 8.32 4.87 14.07
N ALA A 258 7.59 4.69 12.98
CA ALA A 258 7.28 3.38 12.41
C ALA A 258 8.56 2.65 11.95
N GLU A 259 9.49 3.35 11.27
CA GLU A 259 10.81 2.78 10.92
C GLU A 259 11.55 2.30 12.17
N LYS A 260 11.61 3.12 13.22
CA LYS A 260 12.26 2.77 14.49
C LYS A 260 11.60 1.56 15.17
N ALA A 261 10.28 1.42 15.03
CA ALA A 261 9.52 0.30 15.59
C ALA A 261 9.59 -0.98 14.72
N GLY A 262 10.35 -0.97 13.64
CA GLY A 262 10.63 -2.17 12.83
C GLY A 262 9.84 -2.29 11.54
N LEU A 263 9.33 -1.19 10.99
CA LEU A 263 8.79 -1.14 9.63
C LEU A 263 9.92 -1.37 8.60
N ASP A 264 9.64 -2.09 7.49
CA ASP A 264 10.61 -2.43 6.46
C ASP A 264 10.39 -1.66 5.15
N LEU A 265 9.18 -1.17 4.92
CA LEU A 265 8.76 -0.59 3.65
C LEU A 265 7.60 0.37 3.88
N ILE A 266 7.57 1.49 3.18
CA ILE A 266 6.46 2.44 3.28
C ILE A 266 5.90 2.76 1.90
N GLN A 267 4.57 2.73 1.77
CA GLN A 267 3.84 3.12 0.57
C GLN A 267 3.14 4.46 0.80
N ILE A 268 3.48 5.45 -0.01
CA ILE A 268 2.82 6.76 0.08
C ILE A 268 1.53 6.75 -0.73
N SER A 269 0.47 7.33 -0.18
CA SER A 269 -0.84 7.47 -0.81
C SER A 269 -1.53 8.77 -0.35
N GLY A 270 -2.82 8.95 -0.67
CA GLY A 270 -3.59 10.11 -0.22
C GLY A 270 -4.90 10.25 -0.97
N MET A 271 -5.70 11.26 -0.62
CA MET A 271 -7.04 11.46 -1.17
C MET A 271 -7.07 12.36 -2.41
N LYS A 272 -5.98 13.05 -2.76
CA LYS A 272 -5.90 13.93 -3.96
C LYS A 272 -6.20 13.20 -5.28
N TRP A 273 -6.10 11.86 -5.30
CA TRP A 273 -6.35 11.05 -6.49
C TRP A 273 -7.77 11.14 -7.06
N PHE A 274 -8.75 11.64 -6.29
CA PHE A 274 -10.13 11.80 -6.76
C PHE A 274 -10.27 12.88 -7.83
N ASN A 275 -9.51 13.96 -7.73
CA ASN A 275 -9.71 15.18 -8.51
C ASN A 275 -8.60 15.48 -9.52
N GLU A 276 -7.43 14.82 -9.43
CA GLU A 276 -6.29 15.15 -10.28
C GLU A 276 -6.05 14.13 -11.39
N ARG A 277 -5.88 14.66 -12.61
CA ARG A 277 -5.46 13.92 -13.81
C ARG A 277 -4.03 14.26 -14.21
N SER A 278 -3.21 14.70 -13.26
CA SER A 278 -1.82 15.10 -13.49
C SER A 278 -1.02 14.04 -14.25
N LYS A 279 -0.03 14.48 -15.02
CA LYS A 279 0.94 13.61 -15.70
C LYS A 279 2.02 13.09 -14.75
N THR A 280 2.35 13.82 -13.69
CA THR A 280 3.33 13.45 -12.67
C THR A 280 2.67 12.61 -11.58
N PRO A 281 3.40 11.71 -10.89
CA PRO A 281 2.88 11.06 -9.70
C PRO A 281 2.46 12.07 -8.64
N PHE A 282 1.18 12.00 -8.18
CA PHE A 282 0.56 13.00 -7.30
C PHE A 282 1.29 13.18 -5.96
N PHE A 283 1.96 12.14 -5.49
CA PHE A 283 2.59 12.09 -4.18
C PHE A 283 4.12 12.15 -4.26
N TYR A 284 4.66 12.65 -5.40
CA TYR A 284 6.10 12.65 -5.65
C TYR A 284 6.87 13.44 -4.59
N GLU A 285 6.44 14.65 -4.25
CA GLU A 285 7.16 15.54 -3.33
C GLU A 285 7.28 14.90 -1.93
N MET A 286 6.18 14.40 -1.38
CA MET A 286 6.20 13.70 -0.09
C MET A 286 6.98 12.38 -0.18
N GLY A 287 6.77 11.62 -1.26
CA GLY A 287 7.49 10.37 -1.48
C GLY A 287 9.00 10.56 -1.56
N LYS A 288 9.45 11.61 -2.26
CA LYS A 288 10.86 12.00 -2.34
C LYS A 288 11.40 12.42 -0.96
N LYS A 289 10.66 13.27 -0.24
CA LYS A 289 11.04 13.73 1.10
C LYS A 289 11.21 12.56 2.07
N LEU A 290 10.26 11.61 2.09
CA LEU A 290 10.39 10.40 2.92
C LEU A 290 11.56 9.53 2.48
N ALA A 291 11.79 9.34 1.18
CA ALA A 291 12.91 8.56 0.66
C ALA A 291 14.28 9.18 0.97
N ASP A 292 14.34 10.50 1.18
CA ASP A 292 15.58 11.20 1.53
C ASP A 292 15.89 11.11 3.05
N ILE A 293 14.88 10.91 3.90
CA ILE A 293 15.04 10.93 5.36
C ILE A 293 14.94 9.56 6.06
N LEU A 294 14.32 8.56 5.41
CA LEU A 294 14.17 7.21 5.92
C LEU A 294 15.26 6.30 5.35
N ASN A 295 15.68 5.30 6.13
CA ASN A 295 16.59 4.25 5.66
C ASN A 295 15.84 3.11 4.95
N ILE A 296 14.54 2.94 5.24
CA ILE A 296 13.67 1.97 4.56
C ILE A 296 13.22 2.51 3.19
N PRO A 297 13.00 1.62 2.21
CA PRO A 297 12.55 2.04 0.88
C PRO A 297 11.11 2.59 0.89
N VAL A 298 10.88 3.52 -0.06
CA VAL A 298 9.57 4.13 -0.32
C VAL A 298 9.00 3.61 -1.63
N ILE A 299 7.71 3.22 -1.63
CA ILE A 299 6.91 2.94 -2.82
C ILE A 299 6.13 4.20 -3.18
N LEU A 300 6.41 4.78 -4.34
CA LEU A 300 5.66 5.91 -4.88
C LEU A 300 4.41 5.42 -5.61
N THR A 301 3.24 5.93 -5.23
CA THR A 301 1.97 5.70 -5.93
C THR A 301 1.41 6.99 -6.52
N GLY A 302 0.24 6.90 -7.15
CA GLY A 302 -0.48 8.05 -7.65
C GLY A 302 -0.02 8.51 -9.05
N ALA A 303 -0.69 8.00 -10.09
CA ALA A 303 -0.40 8.30 -11.50
C ALA A 303 1.01 7.88 -12.01
N ALA A 304 1.65 6.92 -11.36
CA ALA A 304 2.85 6.25 -11.87
C ALA A 304 2.48 5.43 -13.14
N ARG A 305 2.60 6.00 -14.34
CA ARG A 305 2.01 5.45 -15.57
C ARG A 305 2.91 5.50 -16.80
N ASP A 306 3.97 6.25 -16.77
CA ASP A 306 4.85 6.54 -17.90
C ASP A 306 6.25 6.01 -17.61
N LEU A 307 6.75 5.09 -18.43
CA LEU A 307 8.01 4.39 -18.21
C LEU A 307 9.21 5.32 -18.15
N ASP A 308 9.28 6.29 -19.08
CA ASP A 308 10.41 7.21 -19.15
C ASP A 308 10.44 8.10 -17.88
N ASN A 309 9.27 8.57 -17.42
CA ASN A 309 9.15 9.34 -16.17
C ASN A 309 9.51 8.50 -14.93
N LEU A 310 9.13 7.21 -14.89
CA LEU A 310 9.48 6.34 -13.76
C LEU A 310 10.99 6.10 -13.67
N ASN A 311 11.66 5.87 -14.82
CA ASN A 311 13.11 5.75 -14.88
C ASN A 311 13.81 7.06 -14.52
N GLU A 312 13.27 8.20 -14.93
CA GLU A 312 13.78 9.52 -14.53
C GLU A 312 13.71 9.70 -13.00
N ILE A 313 12.56 9.42 -12.37
CA ILE A 313 12.41 9.49 -10.91
C ILE A 313 13.38 8.55 -10.20
N LEU A 314 13.51 7.30 -10.68
CA LEU A 314 14.40 6.28 -10.11
C LEU A 314 15.86 6.72 -10.10
N ASN A 315 16.31 7.45 -11.14
CA ASN A 315 17.69 7.90 -11.29
C ASN A 315 17.99 9.24 -10.62
N ASN A 316 16.96 10.08 -10.42
CA ASN A 316 17.11 11.44 -9.88
C ASN A 316 16.59 11.62 -8.44
N SER A 317 16.17 10.49 -7.80
CA SER A 317 15.71 10.52 -6.40
C SER A 317 16.13 9.24 -5.64
N ASN A 318 15.84 9.21 -4.34
CA ASN A 318 16.01 8.02 -3.50
C ASN A 318 14.78 7.09 -3.51
N ILE A 319 13.75 7.40 -4.29
CA ILE A 319 12.59 6.51 -4.51
C ILE A 319 13.06 5.26 -5.24
N LYS A 320 12.68 4.08 -4.73
CA LYS A 320 13.17 2.79 -5.26
C LYS A 320 12.09 1.96 -5.94
N TYR A 321 10.82 2.18 -5.61
CA TYR A 321 9.71 1.33 -6.05
C TYR A 321 8.48 2.14 -6.46
N PHE A 322 7.65 1.53 -7.32
CA PHE A 322 6.45 2.17 -7.89
C PHE A 322 5.22 1.31 -7.71
N GLY A 323 4.17 1.90 -7.14
CA GLY A 323 2.89 1.24 -6.89
C GLY A 323 1.85 1.60 -7.95
N LEU A 324 1.33 0.61 -8.66
CA LEU A 324 0.30 0.75 -9.67
C LEU A 324 -0.99 0.05 -9.22
N ALA A 325 -2.07 0.82 -8.99
CA ALA A 325 -3.38 0.26 -8.68
C ALA A 325 -4.31 0.28 -9.90
N ARG A 326 -4.89 1.45 -10.21
CA ARG A 326 -5.83 1.62 -11.34
C ARG A 326 -5.24 1.28 -12.72
N PRO A 327 -3.95 1.53 -13.02
CA PRO A 327 -3.35 1.06 -14.28
C PRO A 327 -3.47 -0.45 -14.46
N LEU A 328 -3.26 -1.25 -13.41
CA LEU A 328 -3.36 -2.72 -13.47
C LEU A 328 -4.82 -3.23 -13.47
N ILE A 329 -5.79 -2.43 -13.03
CA ILE A 329 -7.22 -2.72 -13.28
C ILE A 329 -7.55 -2.52 -14.77
N CYS A 330 -6.97 -1.50 -15.39
CA CYS A 330 -7.18 -1.20 -16.80
C CYS A 330 -6.49 -2.21 -17.71
N GLU A 331 -5.26 -2.55 -17.40
CA GLU A 331 -4.36 -3.42 -18.18
C GLU A 331 -3.60 -4.35 -17.24
N PRO A 332 -4.13 -5.53 -16.89
CA PRO A 332 -3.41 -6.49 -16.04
C PRO A 332 -2.07 -6.95 -16.63
N ASP A 333 -1.90 -6.84 -17.94
CA ASP A 333 -0.69 -7.16 -18.71
C ASP A 333 0.25 -5.95 -18.93
N LEU A 334 0.02 -4.83 -18.23
CA LEU A 334 0.77 -3.59 -18.44
C LEU A 334 2.28 -3.76 -18.25
N ILE A 335 2.73 -4.46 -17.18
CA ILE A 335 4.15 -4.58 -16.90
C ILE A 335 4.86 -5.37 -17.98
N THR A 336 4.26 -6.45 -18.49
CA THR A 336 4.76 -7.19 -19.65
C THR A 336 4.88 -6.28 -20.89
N LYS A 337 3.88 -5.45 -21.16
CA LYS A 337 3.88 -4.52 -22.30
C LYS A 337 4.94 -3.43 -22.18
N LEU A 338 5.17 -2.91 -20.98
CA LEU A 338 6.26 -1.96 -20.73
C LEU A 338 7.61 -2.61 -20.93
N LYS A 339 7.80 -3.84 -20.40
CA LYS A 339 9.07 -4.60 -20.48
C LYS A 339 9.46 -4.95 -21.91
N ASN A 340 8.50 -5.37 -22.74
CA ASN A 340 8.78 -5.75 -24.13
C ASN A 340 8.68 -4.59 -25.14
N GLY A 341 8.49 -3.37 -24.67
CA GLY A 341 8.43 -2.16 -25.51
C GLY A 341 7.13 -1.98 -26.32
N SER A 342 6.09 -2.81 -26.09
CA SER A 342 4.79 -2.68 -26.79
C SER A 342 4.05 -1.41 -26.42
N THR A 343 4.36 -0.81 -25.27
CA THR A 343 3.91 0.51 -24.84
C THR A 343 4.95 1.15 -23.91
N LYS A 344 4.96 2.48 -23.85
CA LYS A 344 5.71 3.24 -22.83
C LYS A 344 4.81 3.81 -21.75
N LYS A 345 3.48 3.71 -21.92
CA LYS A 345 2.52 4.38 -21.04
C LYS A 345 1.24 3.58 -20.86
N ALA A 346 0.73 3.59 -19.63
CA ALA A 346 -0.56 3.00 -19.30
C ALA A 346 -1.73 3.75 -19.94
N LYS A 347 -2.75 3.02 -20.39
CA LYS A 347 -4.01 3.59 -20.93
C LYS A 347 -4.90 4.21 -19.85
N CYS A 348 -4.68 3.87 -18.58
CA CYS A 348 -5.46 4.39 -17.46
C CYS A 348 -5.29 5.91 -17.33
N VAL A 349 -6.40 6.65 -17.47
CA VAL A 349 -6.45 8.12 -17.37
C VAL A 349 -6.93 8.61 -15.99
N SER A 350 -6.99 7.75 -14.99
CA SER A 350 -7.48 8.07 -13.62
C SER A 350 -8.90 8.65 -13.59
N CYS A 351 -9.81 8.20 -14.45
CA CYS A 351 -11.19 8.66 -14.48
C CYS A 351 -12.04 8.15 -13.29
N ASN A 352 -11.51 7.25 -12.47
CA ASN A 352 -12.14 6.66 -11.29
C ASN A 352 -13.42 5.84 -11.54
N THR A 353 -13.81 5.61 -12.78
CA THR A 353 -15.03 4.85 -13.13
C THR A 353 -14.96 3.40 -12.64
N CYS A 354 -13.76 2.80 -12.59
CA CYS A 354 -13.57 1.46 -12.04
C CYS A 354 -13.92 1.34 -10.54
N LEU A 355 -13.95 2.46 -9.81
CA LEU A 355 -14.23 2.50 -8.37
C LEU A 355 -15.69 2.85 -8.06
N LYS A 356 -16.54 3.14 -9.08
CA LYS A 356 -17.94 3.51 -8.85
C LYS A 356 -18.85 2.32 -8.56
N ASN A 357 -18.46 1.12 -8.94
CA ASN A 357 -19.28 -0.10 -8.87
C ASN A 357 -18.62 -1.18 -7.99
N PHE A 358 -18.17 -0.80 -6.80
CA PHE A 358 -17.49 -1.72 -5.88
C PHE A 358 -18.31 -2.97 -5.54
N SER A 359 -19.64 -2.86 -5.45
CA SER A 359 -20.52 -3.99 -5.11
C SER A 359 -20.70 -5.02 -6.23
N THR A 360 -20.41 -4.64 -7.49
CA THR A 360 -20.62 -5.51 -8.66
C THR A 360 -19.35 -5.95 -9.37
N GLY A 361 -18.21 -5.62 -8.81
CA GLY A 361 -16.88 -5.92 -9.37
C GLY A 361 -16.16 -4.70 -9.91
N VAL A 362 -14.83 -4.70 -9.75
CA VAL A 362 -13.95 -3.62 -10.18
C VAL A 362 -13.47 -3.89 -11.62
N SER A 363 -13.89 -3.06 -12.56
CA SER A 363 -13.49 -3.19 -13.96
C SER A 363 -13.29 -1.85 -14.65
N CYS A 364 -12.34 -1.78 -15.58
CA CYS A 364 -12.13 -0.58 -16.38
C CYS A 364 -13.21 -0.44 -17.46
N ILE A 365 -13.75 0.76 -17.62
CA ILE A 365 -14.75 1.06 -18.67
C ILE A 365 -14.20 0.80 -20.09
N SER A 366 -12.90 0.98 -20.30
CA SER A 366 -12.24 0.69 -21.57
C SER A 366 -12.31 -0.80 -21.95
N ASN A 367 -12.40 -1.69 -20.96
CA ASN A 367 -12.51 -3.13 -21.17
C ASN A 367 -13.96 -3.58 -21.42
N LYS A 368 -14.95 -2.85 -20.87
CA LYS A 368 -16.38 -3.11 -21.13
C LYS A 368 -16.77 -2.82 -22.60
N LYS A 369 -16.21 -1.76 -23.20
CA LYS A 369 -16.45 -1.44 -24.62
C LYS A 369 -15.92 -2.51 -25.58
N LYS A 370 -14.85 -3.25 -25.23
CA LYS A 370 -14.36 -4.35 -26.06
C LYS A 370 -15.24 -5.60 -26.02
N LYS A 371 -15.96 -5.86 -24.92
CA LYS A 371 -16.91 -6.98 -24.81
C LYS A 371 -18.23 -6.73 -25.54
N LEU A 372 -18.57 -5.48 -25.88
CA LEU A 372 -19.76 -5.11 -26.63
C LEU A 372 -19.51 -5.04 -28.14
N LEU A 373 -18.26 -5.19 -28.59
CA LEU A 373 -17.84 -5.15 -30.00
C LEU A 373 -17.35 -6.53 -30.51
N LEU A 374 -17.47 -7.59 -29.69
CA LEU A 374 -17.28 -9.00 -30.04
C LEU A 374 -18.56 -9.79 -29.79
#